data_f87b62e263b54db04b96e27f3093b9b3
#
_entry.id   f87b62e263b54db04b96e27f3093b9b3
#
_cell.length_a   1.000
_cell.length_b   1.000
_cell.length_c   1.000
_cell.angle_alpha   90.00
_cell.angle_beta   90.00
_cell.angle_gamma   90.00
#
_symmetry.space_group_name_H-M   'P 1'
#
loop_
_entity.id
_entity.type
_entity.pdbx_description
1 polymer ?
#
loop_
_entity_poly.entity_id
_entity_poly.type
_entity_poly.pdbx_seq_one_letter_code
_entity_poly.pdbx_strand_id
1 'polypeptide(L)'
;MKKINVITLGCSKNTVDSEHLMARLAAAGYEVLFDSDRTDAKIVVINTCGLIGDAKQESIDMILRAAAAKQAGKIERLFVVGCLSERYADELRAEIPEVDEYFGARTWDGIVRALGASEDPALATERRLTTPKHYAYLKISEGCNWKCGYCAIPLIRGGHVSVPMEELEEEARKLAAQGVRELMVIAQDTTYYGIDLYGRRMLAELLRRLCRIDGIEWIRLHYAYPAGFPDEVIDVMASEPKICKYLDIPFQHISDAQLASMHRRHTKAEAMELIGRLRGAIPDLALRTTLLVGYPGETEADFEELLAFVREVRFERLGVFPYSEEEGTWSAENLRDNVPEEVKQRRAERIMALQNEISLDNNRRRVGRTERVIIDSRQGDWYVGRTQYDSPEVDQEILIPASERRLLRGRFYDVTVTSAADYDLYGEIAAK
;
A
#
# COMPACT_ATOMS: atom_id res chain seq x y z
N MET A 1 -30.98 -10.11 12.52
CA MET A 1 -30.00 -10.11 11.41
C MET A 1 -28.77 -10.87 11.89
N LYS A 2 -28.20 -11.77 11.09
CA LYS A 2 -26.97 -12.49 11.50
C LYS A 2 -25.80 -11.54 11.38
N LYS A 3 -24.90 -11.55 12.39
CA LYS A 3 -23.72 -10.68 12.45
C LYS A 3 -22.49 -11.40 11.93
N ILE A 4 -21.71 -10.70 11.12
CA ILE A 4 -20.42 -11.15 10.61
C ILE A 4 -19.36 -10.15 11.06
N ASN A 5 -18.25 -10.62 11.62
CA ASN A 5 -17.07 -9.81 11.90
C ASN A 5 -16.00 -10.13 10.87
N VAL A 6 -15.59 -9.12 10.11
CA VAL A 6 -14.49 -9.22 9.12
C VAL A 6 -13.24 -8.61 9.74
N ILE A 7 -12.21 -9.42 9.89
CA ILE A 7 -10.90 -9.04 10.40
C ILE A 7 -9.94 -8.98 9.22
N THR A 8 -9.22 -7.87 9.07
CA THR A 8 -8.32 -7.68 7.93
C THR A 8 -6.90 -7.43 8.39
N LEU A 9 -6.00 -8.30 7.96
CA LEU A 9 -4.57 -8.21 8.20
C LEU A 9 -3.83 -7.89 6.90
N GLY A 10 -2.68 -7.25 7.01
CA GLY A 10 -1.79 -7.00 5.90
C GLY A 10 -1.95 -5.63 5.25
N CYS A 11 -1.99 -5.58 3.92
CA CYS A 11 -1.78 -4.38 3.14
C CYS A 11 -3.08 -3.75 2.58
N SER A 12 -2.94 -2.57 1.97
CA SER A 12 -4.04 -1.84 1.33
C SER A 12 -4.83 -2.66 0.28
N LYS A 13 -4.21 -3.66 -0.37
CA LYS A 13 -4.91 -4.56 -1.30
C LYS A 13 -5.90 -5.44 -0.56
N ASN A 14 -5.49 -6.01 0.59
CA ASN A 14 -6.38 -6.78 1.47
C ASN A 14 -7.52 -5.91 2.01
N THR A 15 -7.23 -4.64 2.35
CA THR A 15 -8.26 -3.68 2.78
C THR A 15 -9.33 -3.51 1.70
N VAL A 16 -8.94 -3.28 0.46
CA VAL A 16 -9.89 -3.16 -0.67
C VAL A 16 -10.72 -4.43 -0.86
N ASP A 17 -10.07 -5.62 -0.83
CA ASP A 17 -10.77 -6.90 -0.95
C ASP A 17 -11.82 -7.07 0.16
N SER A 18 -11.47 -6.75 1.40
CA SER A 18 -12.40 -6.81 2.54
C SER A 18 -13.55 -5.81 2.43
N GLU A 19 -13.29 -4.61 1.96
CA GLU A 19 -14.34 -3.58 1.79
C GLU A 19 -15.35 -3.95 0.70
N HIS A 20 -14.91 -4.57 -0.40
CA HIS A 20 -15.80 -5.17 -1.40
C HIS A 20 -16.60 -6.34 -0.82
N LEU A 21 -15.94 -7.26 -0.09
CA LEU A 21 -16.61 -8.37 0.57
C LEU A 21 -17.68 -7.89 1.55
N MET A 22 -17.35 -6.91 2.38
CA MET A 22 -18.29 -6.36 3.36
C MET A 22 -19.51 -5.69 2.70
N ALA A 23 -19.32 -5.01 1.57
CA ALA A 23 -20.45 -4.44 0.82
C ALA A 23 -21.39 -5.54 0.30
N ARG A 24 -20.86 -6.63 -0.24
CA ARG A 24 -21.64 -7.78 -0.73
C ARG A 24 -22.37 -8.51 0.41
N LEU A 25 -21.70 -8.71 1.56
CA LEU A 25 -22.33 -9.31 2.73
C LEU A 25 -23.45 -8.44 3.31
N ALA A 26 -23.27 -7.14 3.35
CA ALA A 26 -24.30 -6.20 3.78
C ALA A 26 -25.52 -6.23 2.82
N ALA A 27 -25.30 -6.26 1.51
CA ALA A 27 -26.37 -6.41 0.52
C ALA A 27 -27.10 -7.74 0.63
N ALA A 28 -26.41 -8.80 1.09
CA ALA A 28 -27.00 -10.11 1.37
C ALA A 28 -27.80 -10.17 2.70
N GLY A 29 -27.91 -9.03 3.42
CA GLY A 29 -28.73 -8.92 4.63
C GLY A 29 -28.01 -9.26 5.92
N TYR A 30 -26.69 -9.29 5.93
CA TYR A 30 -25.91 -9.44 7.15
C TYR A 30 -25.60 -8.08 7.81
N GLU A 31 -25.54 -8.07 9.14
CA GLU A 31 -24.94 -6.98 9.89
C GLU A 31 -23.42 -7.19 9.93
N VAL A 32 -22.68 -6.36 9.19
CA VAL A 32 -21.24 -6.53 9.03
C VAL A 32 -20.49 -5.60 9.97
N LEU A 33 -19.64 -6.18 10.81
CA LEU A 33 -18.70 -5.52 11.71
C LEU A 33 -17.28 -5.62 11.12
N PHE A 34 -16.43 -4.70 11.50
CA PHE A 34 -15.04 -4.68 11.05
C PHE A 34 -14.09 -4.59 12.25
N ASP A 35 -13.11 -5.51 12.32
CA ASP A 35 -12.07 -5.60 13.35
C ASP A 35 -12.59 -5.38 14.78
N SER A 36 -13.76 -5.95 15.09
CA SER A 36 -14.41 -5.74 16.38
C SER A 36 -13.96 -6.78 17.39
N ASP A 37 -13.29 -6.33 18.44
CA ASP A 37 -12.89 -7.17 19.59
C ASP A 37 -14.07 -7.48 20.53
N ARG A 38 -15.07 -6.63 20.51
CA ARG A 38 -16.28 -6.74 21.37
C ARG A 38 -17.50 -6.98 20.51
N THR A 39 -17.70 -8.21 20.13
CA THR A 39 -18.80 -8.58 19.24
C THR A 39 -19.47 -9.87 19.70
N ASP A 40 -20.77 -9.95 19.44
CA ASP A 40 -21.58 -11.17 19.50
C ASP A 40 -21.73 -11.84 18.12
N ALA A 41 -20.91 -11.47 17.14
CA ALA A 41 -20.92 -12.05 15.82
C ALA A 41 -20.59 -13.55 15.88
N LYS A 42 -21.46 -14.37 15.29
CA LYS A 42 -21.30 -15.82 15.21
C LYS A 42 -20.54 -16.29 13.99
N ILE A 43 -20.34 -15.40 13.05
CA ILE A 43 -19.58 -15.65 11.82
C ILE A 43 -18.37 -14.72 11.81
N VAL A 44 -17.20 -15.29 11.60
CA VAL A 44 -15.95 -14.55 11.49
C VAL A 44 -15.27 -14.85 10.16
N VAL A 45 -14.79 -13.82 9.51
CA VAL A 45 -13.96 -13.89 8.30
C VAL A 45 -12.63 -13.23 8.59
N ILE A 46 -11.52 -13.92 8.33
CA ILE A 46 -10.17 -13.39 8.53
C ILE A 46 -9.50 -13.29 7.16
N ASN A 47 -9.21 -12.06 6.73
CA ASN A 47 -8.40 -11.78 5.54
C ASN A 47 -6.93 -11.67 5.96
N THR A 48 -6.12 -12.59 5.46
CA THR A 48 -4.76 -12.89 5.94
C THR A 48 -3.67 -12.33 5.05
N CYS A 49 -2.53 -12.00 5.65
CA CYS A 49 -1.29 -11.70 4.96
C CYS A 49 -0.37 -12.92 4.91
N GLY A 50 0.24 -13.16 3.76
CA GLY A 50 1.15 -14.31 3.54
C GLY A 50 2.47 -13.89 2.87
N LEU A 51 2.86 -12.60 2.98
CA LEU A 51 3.95 -12.05 2.18
C LEU A 51 5.31 -12.23 2.87
N ILE A 52 5.42 -11.91 4.15
CA ILE A 52 6.66 -11.98 4.94
C ILE A 52 6.41 -12.70 6.26
N GLY A 53 7.49 -13.19 6.89
CA GLY A 53 7.44 -14.05 8.08
C GLY A 53 6.58 -13.51 9.22
N ASP A 54 6.80 -12.27 9.66
CA ASP A 54 6.05 -11.65 10.75
C ASP A 54 4.55 -11.52 10.45
N ALA A 55 4.19 -11.11 9.24
CA ALA A 55 2.80 -11.01 8.83
C ALA A 55 2.11 -12.37 8.67
N LYS A 56 2.87 -13.42 8.31
CA LYS A 56 2.36 -14.80 8.32
C LYS A 56 2.07 -15.24 9.75
N GLN A 57 2.97 -14.98 10.68
CA GLN A 57 2.81 -15.35 12.09
C GLN A 57 1.61 -14.63 12.72
N GLU A 58 1.46 -13.31 12.48
CA GLU A 58 0.29 -12.55 12.92
C GLU A 58 -1.01 -13.17 12.40
N SER A 59 -1.04 -13.55 11.12
CA SER A 59 -2.20 -14.18 10.49
C SER A 59 -2.52 -15.54 11.13
N ILE A 60 -1.51 -16.39 11.38
CA ILE A 60 -1.67 -17.68 12.03
C ILE A 60 -2.19 -17.50 13.46
N ASP A 61 -1.63 -16.59 14.23
CA ASP A 61 -2.05 -16.30 15.60
C ASP A 61 -3.51 -15.84 15.68
N MET A 62 -3.94 -15.03 14.70
CA MET A 62 -5.33 -14.59 14.59
C MET A 62 -6.27 -15.76 14.28
N ILE A 63 -5.89 -16.64 13.33
CA ILE A 63 -6.68 -17.83 12.99
C ILE A 63 -6.80 -18.75 14.22
N LEU A 64 -5.71 -19.02 14.95
CA LEU A 64 -5.72 -19.86 16.14
C LEU A 64 -6.59 -19.30 17.26
N ARG A 65 -6.57 -17.98 17.47
CA ARG A 65 -7.47 -17.31 18.44
C ARG A 65 -8.94 -17.49 18.06
N ALA A 66 -9.28 -17.32 16.77
CA ALA A 66 -10.64 -17.52 16.30
C ALA A 66 -11.07 -19.00 16.35
N ALA A 67 -10.18 -19.95 16.05
CA ALA A 67 -10.40 -21.38 16.17
C ALA A 67 -10.71 -21.77 17.61
N ALA A 68 -9.94 -21.28 18.58
CA ALA A 68 -10.21 -21.47 20.00
C ALA A 68 -11.56 -20.90 20.45
N ALA A 69 -11.94 -19.73 19.92
CA ALA A 69 -13.26 -19.12 20.17
C ALA A 69 -14.41 -19.98 19.58
N LYS A 70 -14.17 -20.62 18.43
CA LYS A 70 -15.14 -21.55 17.82
C LYS A 70 -15.29 -22.82 18.65
N GLN A 71 -14.19 -23.44 19.09
CA GLN A 71 -14.22 -24.58 20.01
C GLN A 71 -14.96 -24.28 21.32
N ALA A 72 -14.84 -23.05 21.82
CA ALA A 72 -15.57 -22.58 23.01
C ALA A 72 -17.04 -22.21 22.72
N GLY A 73 -17.55 -22.42 21.52
CA GLY A 73 -18.94 -22.13 21.15
C GLY A 73 -19.27 -20.62 21.00
N LYS A 74 -18.26 -19.77 20.99
CA LYS A 74 -18.44 -18.31 20.79
C LYS A 74 -18.66 -17.96 19.33
N ILE A 75 -18.04 -18.67 18.40
CA ILE A 75 -18.13 -18.55 16.95
C ILE A 75 -18.79 -19.82 16.40
N GLU A 76 -19.70 -19.69 15.46
CA GLU A 76 -20.37 -20.81 14.79
C GLU A 76 -19.70 -21.15 13.45
N ARG A 77 -19.28 -20.13 12.70
CA ARG A 77 -18.60 -20.28 11.41
C ARG A 77 -17.35 -19.42 11.33
N LEU A 78 -16.29 -20.01 10.84
CA LEU A 78 -14.99 -19.37 10.67
C LEU A 78 -14.50 -19.57 9.23
N PHE A 79 -14.25 -18.47 8.53
CA PHE A 79 -13.70 -18.45 7.18
C PHE A 79 -12.35 -17.74 7.17
N VAL A 80 -11.42 -18.25 6.40
CA VAL A 80 -10.11 -17.64 6.18
C VAL A 80 -9.92 -17.37 4.70
N VAL A 81 -9.44 -16.18 4.38
CA VAL A 81 -9.19 -15.74 3.01
C VAL A 81 -7.87 -14.98 2.93
N GLY A 82 -7.36 -14.74 1.73
CA GLY A 82 -6.23 -13.85 1.51
C GLY A 82 -4.93 -14.56 1.13
N CYS A 83 -3.83 -13.84 1.35
CA CYS A 83 -2.52 -14.24 0.82
C CYS A 83 -1.95 -15.49 1.49
N LEU A 84 -2.17 -15.67 2.80
CA LEU A 84 -1.66 -16.85 3.52
C LEU A 84 -2.41 -18.10 3.07
N SER A 85 -3.74 -18.03 3.00
CA SER A 85 -4.54 -19.18 2.56
C SER A 85 -4.36 -19.51 1.08
N GLU A 86 -4.03 -18.55 0.21
CA GLU A 86 -3.65 -18.84 -1.18
C GLU A 86 -2.40 -19.72 -1.28
N ARG A 87 -1.43 -19.51 -0.38
CA ARG A 87 -0.15 -20.24 -0.40
C ARG A 87 -0.20 -21.59 0.31
N TYR A 88 -0.94 -21.66 1.41
CA TYR A 88 -0.82 -22.73 2.40
C TYR A 88 -2.18 -23.34 2.77
N ALA A 89 -3.17 -23.33 1.86
CA ALA A 89 -4.52 -23.79 2.18
C ALA A 89 -4.57 -25.25 2.66
N ASP A 90 -3.77 -26.12 2.08
CA ASP A 90 -3.78 -27.55 2.41
C ASP A 90 -3.11 -27.81 3.76
N GLU A 91 -2.00 -27.16 4.04
CA GLU A 91 -1.30 -27.22 5.33
C GLU A 91 -2.18 -26.62 6.43
N LEU A 92 -2.74 -25.45 6.20
CA LEU A 92 -3.63 -24.80 7.16
C LEU A 92 -4.87 -25.64 7.45
N ARG A 93 -5.45 -26.28 6.44
CA ARG A 93 -6.61 -27.16 6.60
C ARG A 93 -6.27 -28.41 7.44
N ALA A 94 -5.06 -28.93 7.29
CA ALA A 94 -4.58 -30.08 8.07
C ALA A 94 -4.31 -29.69 9.53
N GLU A 95 -3.71 -28.51 9.76
CA GLU A 95 -3.27 -28.07 11.09
C GLU A 95 -4.38 -27.37 11.90
N ILE A 96 -5.32 -26.69 11.22
CA ILE A 96 -6.40 -25.93 11.87
C ILE A 96 -7.76 -26.31 11.25
N PRO A 97 -8.26 -27.54 11.55
CA PRO A 97 -9.51 -28.06 10.98
C PRO A 97 -10.78 -27.36 11.51
N GLU A 98 -10.66 -26.50 12.50
CA GLU A 98 -11.78 -25.68 13.01
C GLU A 98 -12.28 -24.64 12.01
N VAL A 99 -11.46 -24.24 11.04
CA VAL A 99 -11.86 -23.33 9.97
C VAL A 99 -12.80 -24.06 9.02
N ASP A 100 -13.98 -23.51 8.77
CA ASP A 100 -14.99 -24.15 7.92
C ASP A 100 -14.55 -24.19 6.45
N GLU A 101 -13.93 -23.10 5.98
CA GLU A 101 -13.44 -23.04 4.60
C GLU A 101 -12.32 -22.01 4.44
N TYR A 102 -11.34 -22.35 3.59
CA TYR A 102 -10.23 -21.51 3.19
C TYR A 102 -10.40 -21.06 1.75
N PHE A 103 -10.32 -19.74 1.52
CA PHE A 103 -10.36 -19.12 0.20
C PHE A 103 -9.03 -18.44 -0.12
N GLY A 104 -8.65 -18.42 -1.38
CA GLY A 104 -7.46 -17.71 -1.83
C GLY A 104 -7.66 -16.19 -1.91
N ALA A 105 -6.57 -15.50 -2.16
CA ALA A 105 -6.58 -14.04 -2.32
C ALA A 105 -7.43 -13.55 -3.51
N ARG A 106 -7.65 -14.41 -4.51
CA ARG A 106 -8.44 -14.11 -5.72
C ARG A 106 -9.83 -14.73 -5.73
N THR A 107 -10.16 -15.49 -4.70
CA THR A 107 -11.45 -16.21 -4.57
C THR A 107 -12.21 -15.84 -3.31
N TRP A 108 -11.89 -14.68 -2.72
CA TRP A 108 -12.51 -14.18 -1.50
C TRP A 108 -14.04 -14.01 -1.61
N ASP A 109 -14.55 -13.77 -2.79
CA ASP A 109 -15.98 -13.69 -3.10
C ASP A 109 -16.72 -15.02 -2.90
N GLY A 110 -16.02 -16.15 -2.95
CA GLY A 110 -16.56 -17.48 -2.64
C GLY A 110 -17.25 -17.55 -1.27
N ILE A 111 -16.84 -16.70 -0.32
CA ILE A 111 -17.48 -16.58 1.01
C ILE A 111 -18.97 -16.23 0.87
N VAL A 112 -19.34 -15.36 -0.07
CA VAL A 112 -20.72 -14.96 -0.30
C VAL A 112 -21.57 -16.17 -0.67
N ARG A 113 -21.06 -17.03 -1.56
CA ARG A 113 -21.72 -18.30 -1.95
C ARG A 113 -21.77 -19.28 -0.79
N ALA A 114 -20.68 -19.44 -0.02
CA ALA A 114 -20.62 -20.32 1.15
C ALA A 114 -21.64 -19.95 2.24
N LEU A 115 -22.05 -18.68 2.27
CA LEU A 115 -23.10 -18.16 3.16
C LEU A 115 -24.49 -18.23 2.53
N GLY A 116 -24.64 -18.80 1.33
CA GLY A 116 -25.94 -18.98 0.66
C GLY A 116 -26.50 -17.73 -0.01
N ALA A 117 -25.66 -16.69 -0.21
CA ALA A 117 -26.05 -15.49 -0.94
C ALA A 117 -25.65 -15.60 -2.43
N SER A 118 -26.41 -14.92 -3.30
CA SER A 118 -26.08 -14.82 -4.72
C SER A 118 -25.07 -13.69 -4.96
N GLU A 119 -24.18 -13.89 -5.94
CA GLU A 119 -23.34 -12.83 -6.47
C GLU A 119 -24.21 -11.89 -7.33
N ASP A 120 -24.13 -10.59 -7.03
CA ASP A 120 -24.76 -9.54 -7.84
C ASP A 120 -23.67 -8.73 -8.53
N PRO A 121 -23.57 -8.77 -9.86
CA PRO A 121 -22.59 -7.98 -10.61
C PRO A 121 -22.72 -6.47 -10.38
N ALA A 122 -23.92 -5.98 -10.04
CA ALA A 122 -24.15 -4.56 -9.74
C ALA A 122 -23.36 -4.10 -8.49
N LEU A 123 -22.93 -5.03 -7.65
CA LEU A 123 -22.12 -4.75 -6.46
C LEU A 123 -20.61 -4.74 -6.73
N ALA A 124 -20.16 -4.91 -7.96
CA ALA A 124 -18.73 -4.97 -8.30
C ALA A 124 -17.97 -3.69 -7.89
N THR A 125 -18.62 -2.54 -7.98
CA THR A 125 -18.06 -1.24 -7.64
C THR A 125 -18.49 -0.69 -6.27
N GLU A 126 -19.21 -1.49 -5.48
CA GLU A 126 -19.65 -1.10 -4.14
C GLU A 126 -18.56 -1.36 -3.11
N ARG A 127 -18.40 -0.41 -2.20
CA ARG A 127 -17.40 -0.46 -1.13
C ARG A 127 -18.02 -0.07 0.22
N ARG A 128 -17.70 -0.83 1.24
CA ARG A 128 -17.93 -0.44 2.64
C ARG A 128 -16.60 -0.07 3.26
N LEU A 129 -16.33 1.24 3.34
CA LEU A 129 -15.02 1.76 3.75
C LEU A 129 -14.70 1.40 5.20
N THR A 130 -13.46 0.99 5.41
CA THR A 130 -12.83 0.77 6.72
C THR A 130 -11.81 1.84 7.06
N THR A 131 -11.33 2.56 6.06
CA THR A 131 -10.50 3.74 6.22
C THR A 131 -11.31 4.92 6.78
N PRO A 132 -10.66 5.98 7.30
CA PRO A 132 -11.31 7.26 7.50
C PRO A 132 -12.05 7.72 6.24
N LYS A 133 -13.23 8.32 6.43
CA LYS A 133 -14.15 8.64 5.32
C LYS A 133 -13.57 9.55 4.23
N HIS A 134 -12.49 10.27 4.50
CA HIS A 134 -11.93 11.26 3.58
C HIS A 134 -10.86 10.71 2.63
N TYR A 135 -10.41 9.46 2.81
CA TYR A 135 -9.54 8.80 1.85
C TYR A 135 -9.92 7.34 1.62
N ALA A 136 -9.58 6.82 0.47
CA ALA A 136 -9.76 5.41 0.12
C ALA A 136 -8.68 4.94 -0.84
N TYR A 137 -8.42 3.63 -0.83
CA TYR A 137 -7.59 2.97 -1.82
C TYR A 137 -8.42 2.58 -3.03
N LEU A 138 -7.91 2.83 -4.22
CA LEU A 138 -8.47 2.37 -5.49
C LEU A 138 -7.50 1.35 -6.11
N LYS A 139 -7.87 0.08 -6.05
CA LYS A 139 -7.06 -1.02 -6.60
C LYS A 139 -7.36 -1.19 -8.08
N ILE A 140 -6.42 -0.77 -8.94
CA ILE A 140 -6.64 -0.71 -10.39
C ILE A 140 -6.29 -2.00 -11.13
N SER A 141 -5.56 -2.89 -10.49
CA SER A 141 -5.22 -4.21 -11.03
C SER A 141 -4.84 -5.19 -9.93
N GLU A 142 -4.84 -6.47 -10.26
CA GLU A 142 -4.41 -7.57 -9.40
C GLU A 142 -3.25 -8.32 -10.06
N GLY A 143 -2.33 -8.87 -9.24
CA GLY A 143 -1.23 -9.70 -9.72
C GLY A 143 -0.09 -8.92 -10.39
N CYS A 144 0.98 -9.63 -10.77
CA CYS A 144 2.19 -9.01 -11.30
C CYS A 144 2.91 -9.95 -12.29
N ASN A 145 3.32 -9.39 -13.43
CA ASN A 145 4.06 -10.13 -14.45
C ASN A 145 5.59 -9.97 -14.32
N TRP A 146 6.07 -9.10 -13.45
CA TRP A 146 7.49 -8.98 -13.12
C TRP A 146 7.92 -10.18 -12.28
N LYS A 147 8.84 -10.94 -12.76
CA LYS A 147 9.34 -12.13 -12.06
C LYS A 147 10.58 -11.79 -11.24
N CYS A 148 10.47 -10.82 -10.32
CA CYS A 148 11.55 -10.47 -9.42
C CYS A 148 11.91 -11.67 -8.55
N GLY A 149 13.21 -12.01 -8.46
CA GLY A 149 13.69 -13.26 -7.87
C GLY A 149 13.29 -13.49 -6.41
N TYR A 150 13.16 -12.43 -5.64
CA TYR A 150 12.79 -12.46 -4.21
C TYR A 150 11.28 -12.44 -3.95
N CYS A 151 10.44 -12.25 -4.99
CA CYS A 151 9.05 -11.85 -4.80
C CYS A 151 8.08 -13.02 -4.93
N ALA A 152 7.29 -13.26 -3.89
CA ALA A 152 6.25 -14.28 -3.85
C ALA A 152 4.90 -13.82 -4.47
N ILE A 153 4.75 -12.55 -4.86
CA ILE A 153 3.47 -12.01 -5.37
C ILE A 153 2.89 -12.81 -6.54
N PRO A 154 3.67 -13.22 -7.56
CA PRO A 154 3.11 -14.04 -8.65
C PRO A 154 2.54 -15.39 -8.17
N LEU A 155 3.08 -15.96 -7.10
CA LEU A 155 2.58 -17.20 -6.48
C LEU A 155 1.28 -16.98 -5.71
N ILE A 156 1.08 -15.79 -5.16
CA ILE A 156 -0.07 -15.43 -4.32
C ILE A 156 -1.20 -14.81 -5.13
N ARG A 157 -0.88 -13.78 -5.92
CA ARG A 157 -1.86 -12.94 -6.62
C ARG A 157 -1.93 -13.23 -8.12
N GLY A 158 -1.07 -14.15 -8.62
CA GLY A 158 -1.03 -14.53 -10.01
C GLY A 158 -0.46 -13.47 -10.95
N GLY A 159 -0.74 -13.63 -12.25
CA GLY A 159 -0.38 -12.66 -13.28
C GLY A 159 -1.24 -11.41 -13.21
N HIS A 160 -0.79 -10.36 -13.90
CA HIS A 160 -1.44 -9.05 -13.92
C HIS A 160 -2.81 -9.13 -14.61
N VAL A 161 -3.82 -8.61 -13.94
CA VAL A 161 -5.19 -8.46 -14.45
C VAL A 161 -5.68 -7.06 -14.10
N SER A 162 -5.93 -6.23 -15.11
CA SER A 162 -6.45 -4.87 -14.94
C SER A 162 -7.96 -4.86 -14.69
N VAL A 163 -8.42 -3.94 -13.87
CA VAL A 163 -9.84 -3.61 -13.75
C VAL A 163 -10.23 -2.68 -14.91
N PRO A 164 -11.37 -2.87 -15.60
CA PRO A 164 -11.80 -1.97 -16.65
C PRO A 164 -11.90 -0.51 -16.19
N MET A 165 -11.51 0.41 -17.05
CA MET A 165 -11.41 1.82 -16.71
C MET A 165 -12.76 2.43 -16.29
N GLU A 166 -13.83 2.00 -16.93
CA GLU A 166 -15.20 2.42 -16.64
C GLU A 166 -15.66 1.98 -15.25
N GLU A 167 -15.27 0.78 -14.81
CA GLU A 167 -15.57 0.27 -13.46
C GLU A 167 -14.81 1.06 -12.40
N LEU A 168 -13.53 1.36 -12.64
CA LEU A 168 -12.72 2.17 -11.74
C LEU A 168 -13.26 3.59 -11.59
N GLU A 169 -13.72 4.17 -12.69
CA GLU A 169 -14.31 5.50 -12.71
C GLU A 169 -15.65 5.53 -11.95
N GLU A 170 -16.48 4.49 -12.11
CA GLU A 170 -17.72 4.34 -11.35
C GLU A 170 -17.46 4.14 -9.86
N GLU A 171 -16.53 3.25 -9.51
CA GLU A 171 -16.13 3.03 -8.11
C GLU A 171 -15.62 4.34 -7.48
N ALA A 172 -14.76 5.08 -8.16
CA ALA A 172 -14.24 6.36 -7.68
C ALA A 172 -15.35 7.41 -7.50
N ARG A 173 -16.35 7.47 -8.36
CA ARG A 173 -17.52 8.36 -8.19
C ARG A 173 -18.34 7.97 -6.96
N LYS A 174 -18.57 6.67 -6.73
CA LYS A 174 -19.26 6.19 -5.53
C LYS A 174 -18.48 6.50 -4.26
N LEU A 175 -17.16 6.37 -4.27
CA LEU A 175 -16.30 6.77 -3.16
C LEU A 175 -16.38 8.28 -2.90
N ALA A 176 -16.34 9.10 -3.93
CA ALA A 176 -16.51 10.56 -3.80
C ALA A 176 -17.88 10.92 -3.19
N ALA A 177 -18.96 10.24 -3.59
CA ALA A 177 -20.30 10.41 -3.04
C ALA A 177 -20.37 10.02 -1.54
N GLN A 178 -19.53 9.10 -1.07
CA GLN A 178 -19.40 8.74 0.34
C GLN A 178 -18.59 9.75 1.17
N GLY A 179 -17.97 10.75 0.52
CA GLY A 179 -17.17 11.80 1.15
C GLY A 179 -15.66 11.63 1.03
N VAL A 180 -15.19 10.67 0.22
CA VAL A 180 -13.76 10.50 -0.08
C VAL A 180 -13.27 11.71 -0.89
N ARG A 181 -12.15 12.28 -0.47
CA ARG A 181 -11.48 13.42 -1.09
C ARG A 181 -10.10 13.08 -1.64
N GLU A 182 -9.48 12.04 -1.12
CA GLU A 182 -8.19 11.54 -1.56
C GLU A 182 -8.32 10.08 -2.00
N LEU A 183 -7.89 9.79 -3.23
CA LEU A 183 -7.74 8.43 -3.74
C LEU A 183 -6.27 8.04 -3.77
N MET A 184 -5.94 6.93 -3.11
CA MET A 184 -4.65 6.28 -3.30
C MET A 184 -4.81 5.20 -4.38
N VAL A 185 -4.20 5.42 -5.55
CA VAL A 185 -4.19 4.48 -6.67
C VAL A 185 -3.12 3.42 -6.40
N ILE A 186 -3.56 2.17 -6.27
CA ILE A 186 -2.72 1.04 -5.88
C ILE A 186 -2.84 -0.14 -6.84
N ALA A 187 -1.76 -0.89 -6.95
CA ALA A 187 -1.64 -2.20 -7.59
C ALA A 187 -0.38 -2.89 -7.07
N GLN A 188 0.03 -4.00 -7.64
CA GLN A 188 1.40 -4.52 -7.48
C GLN A 188 2.40 -3.74 -8.35
N ASP A 189 1.97 -3.33 -9.53
CA ASP A 189 2.62 -2.33 -10.38
C ASP A 189 1.56 -1.51 -11.10
N THR A 190 1.41 -0.26 -10.72
CA THR A 190 0.43 0.66 -11.32
C THR A 190 0.80 1.07 -12.73
N THR A 191 2.10 1.10 -13.05
CA THR A 191 2.57 1.50 -14.40
C THR A 191 2.27 0.47 -15.48
N TYR A 192 1.96 -0.77 -15.09
CA TYR A 192 1.62 -1.86 -16.03
C TYR A 192 0.13 -1.86 -16.42
N TYR A 193 -0.69 -1.03 -15.77
CA TYR A 193 -2.13 -0.98 -15.97
C TYR A 193 -2.54 -0.85 -17.44
N GLY A 194 -3.47 -1.68 -17.85
CA GLY A 194 -4.15 -1.62 -19.14
C GLY A 194 -3.53 -2.47 -20.25
N ILE A 195 -2.34 -3.03 -20.08
CA ILE A 195 -1.67 -3.81 -21.13
C ILE A 195 -2.51 -5.01 -21.56
N ASP A 196 -3.12 -5.72 -20.61
CA ASP A 196 -3.96 -6.89 -20.85
C ASP A 196 -5.31 -6.54 -21.50
N LEU A 197 -5.94 -5.43 -21.13
CA LEU A 197 -7.24 -5.02 -21.62
C LEU A 197 -7.17 -4.19 -22.90
N TYR A 198 -6.17 -3.34 -23.04
CA TYR A 198 -6.11 -2.30 -24.09
C TYR A 198 -4.89 -2.44 -25.02
N GLY A 199 -4.04 -3.46 -24.80
CA GLY A 199 -2.83 -3.69 -25.58
C GLY A 199 -1.70 -2.67 -25.34
N ARG A 200 -1.87 -1.75 -24.41
CA ARG A 200 -0.88 -0.70 -24.04
C ARG A 200 -1.08 -0.23 -22.61
N ARG A 201 -0.08 0.45 -22.07
CA ARG A 201 -0.16 1.07 -20.75
C ARG A 201 -1.16 2.23 -20.76
N MET A 202 -2.09 2.26 -19.82
CA MET A 202 -3.22 3.20 -19.79
C MET A 202 -3.32 3.97 -18.48
N LEU A 203 -2.29 3.94 -17.63
CA LEU A 203 -2.32 4.64 -16.34
C LEU A 203 -2.54 6.15 -16.52
N ALA A 204 -1.86 6.79 -17.46
CA ALA A 204 -2.01 8.22 -17.70
C ALA A 204 -3.46 8.61 -18.09
N GLU A 205 -4.11 7.83 -18.93
CA GLU A 205 -5.51 8.07 -19.31
C GLU A 205 -6.44 7.84 -18.10
N LEU A 206 -6.23 6.78 -17.33
CA LEU A 206 -6.99 6.54 -16.10
C LEU A 206 -6.86 7.72 -15.14
N LEU A 207 -5.65 8.20 -14.89
CA LEU A 207 -5.40 9.34 -13.99
C LEU A 207 -6.14 10.59 -14.47
N ARG A 208 -6.14 10.90 -15.78
CA ARG A 208 -6.89 12.02 -16.34
C ARG A 208 -8.40 11.89 -16.12
N ARG A 209 -8.95 10.68 -16.28
CA ARG A 209 -10.38 10.43 -16.01
C ARG A 209 -10.72 10.60 -14.53
N LEU A 210 -9.89 10.08 -13.63
CA LEU A 210 -10.07 10.23 -12.19
C LEU A 210 -10.00 11.72 -11.76
N CYS A 211 -9.15 12.52 -12.38
CA CYS A 211 -9.05 13.97 -12.12
C CYS A 211 -10.33 14.73 -12.43
N ARG A 212 -11.20 14.22 -13.31
CA ARG A 212 -12.48 14.85 -13.69
C ARG A 212 -13.61 14.56 -12.69
N ILE A 213 -13.38 13.69 -11.72
CA ILE A 213 -14.41 13.33 -10.74
C ILE A 213 -14.56 14.45 -9.72
N ASP A 214 -15.80 14.96 -9.61
CA ASP A 214 -16.13 15.95 -8.60
C ASP A 214 -16.05 15.37 -7.20
N GLY A 215 -15.55 16.16 -6.25
CA GLY A 215 -15.37 15.74 -4.86
C GLY A 215 -14.01 15.11 -4.56
N ILE A 216 -13.34 14.51 -5.54
CA ILE A 216 -11.95 14.08 -5.39
C ILE A 216 -11.04 15.29 -5.56
N GLU A 217 -10.20 15.55 -4.57
CA GLU A 217 -9.28 16.68 -4.52
C GLU A 217 -7.81 16.28 -4.62
N TRP A 218 -7.47 15.05 -4.15
CA TRP A 218 -6.15 14.46 -4.27
C TRP A 218 -6.20 13.05 -4.84
N ILE A 219 -5.26 12.78 -5.75
CA ILE A 219 -4.97 11.46 -6.30
C ILE A 219 -3.49 11.19 -6.05
N ARG A 220 -3.20 10.09 -5.36
CA ARG A 220 -1.84 9.71 -4.98
C ARG A 220 -1.47 8.40 -5.63
N LEU A 221 -0.32 8.35 -6.31
CA LEU A 221 0.14 7.18 -7.03
C LEU A 221 1.15 6.38 -6.20
N HIS A 222 0.84 5.10 -6.01
CA HIS A 222 1.69 4.13 -5.32
C HIS A 222 2.17 3.01 -6.23
N TYR A 223 3.20 2.29 -5.80
CA TYR A 223 3.67 1.04 -6.39
C TYR A 223 3.98 1.14 -7.88
N ALA A 224 4.77 2.12 -8.27
CA ALA A 224 5.28 2.23 -9.62
C ALA A 224 6.52 1.34 -9.83
N TYR A 225 6.71 0.81 -11.04
CA TYR A 225 7.90 0.04 -11.39
C TYR A 225 8.84 0.88 -12.25
N PRO A 226 10.17 0.87 -12.00
CA PRO A 226 11.07 1.78 -12.69
C PRO A 226 11.31 1.44 -14.17
N ALA A 227 11.30 0.16 -14.55
CA ALA A 227 11.58 -0.23 -15.93
C ALA A 227 10.46 0.17 -16.90
N GLY A 228 10.84 0.91 -17.93
CA GLY A 228 9.87 1.36 -18.94
C GLY A 228 8.78 2.26 -18.38
N PHE A 229 9.11 3.11 -17.41
CA PHE A 229 8.16 4.07 -16.82
C PHE A 229 7.59 4.98 -17.91
N PRO A 230 6.24 5.10 -18.04
CA PRO A 230 5.62 5.85 -19.12
C PRO A 230 5.83 7.36 -18.98
N ASP A 231 6.33 8.03 -20.02
CA ASP A 231 6.51 9.49 -20.02
C ASP A 231 5.19 10.23 -19.87
N GLU A 232 4.11 9.70 -20.42
CA GLU A 232 2.75 10.31 -20.30
C GLU A 232 2.29 10.36 -18.84
N VAL A 233 2.77 9.46 -17.96
CA VAL A 233 2.47 9.53 -16.53
C VAL A 233 3.21 10.69 -15.89
N ILE A 234 4.46 10.95 -16.29
CA ILE A 234 5.22 12.12 -15.83
C ILE A 234 4.49 13.40 -16.23
N ASP A 235 4.03 13.50 -17.48
CA ASP A 235 3.31 14.66 -18.00
C ASP A 235 2.00 14.93 -17.24
N VAL A 236 1.24 13.88 -16.96
CA VAL A 236 -0.01 13.99 -16.19
C VAL A 236 0.27 14.41 -14.76
N MET A 237 1.27 13.81 -14.09
CA MET A 237 1.66 14.19 -12.74
C MET A 237 2.13 15.66 -12.67
N ALA A 238 2.81 16.14 -13.69
CA ALA A 238 3.28 17.53 -13.75
C ALA A 238 2.15 18.52 -13.96
N SER A 239 1.18 18.20 -14.83
CA SER A 239 0.15 19.12 -15.30
C SER A 239 -1.15 19.11 -14.50
N GLU A 240 -1.53 17.96 -13.91
CA GLU A 240 -2.80 17.83 -13.19
C GLU A 240 -2.66 18.25 -11.72
N PRO A 241 -3.38 19.31 -11.28
CA PRO A 241 -3.24 19.82 -9.91
C PRO A 241 -3.80 18.90 -8.83
N LYS A 242 -4.75 18.00 -9.17
CA LYS A 242 -5.29 17.01 -8.24
C LYS A 242 -4.33 15.88 -7.96
N ILE A 243 -3.34 15.64 -8.83
CA ILE A 243 -2.34 14.59 -8.61
C ILE A 243 -1.29 15.11 -7.65
N CYS A 244 -1.18 14.44 -6.50
CA CYS A 244 -0.15 14.74 -5.51
C CYS A 244 1.23 14.61 -6.12
N LYS A 245 2.11 15.55 -5.81
CA LYS A 245 3.52 15.49 -6.26
C LYS A 245 4.30 14.51 -5.39
N TYR A 246 3.89 13.26 -5.51
CA TYR A 246 4.36 12.10 -4.74
C TYR A 246 4.37 10.88 -5.65
N LEU A 247 5.46 10.13 -5.63
CA LEU A 247 5.59 8.89 -6.37
C LEU A 247 6.34 7.85 -5.54
N ASP A 248 5.67 6.72 -5.28
CA ASP A 248 6.28 5.55 -4.66
C ASP A 248 6.82 4.61 -5.75
N ILE A 249 8.15 4.53 -5.85
CA ILE A 249 8.87 3.77 -6.87
C ILE A 249 10.00 2.96 -6.23
N PRO A 250 9.75 1.68 -5.88
CA PRO A 250 10.74 0.82 -5.24
C PRO A 250 11.88 0.43 -6.20
N PHE A 251 13.06 1.00 -6.01
CA PHE A 251 14.24 0.62 -6.78
C PHE A 251 14.86 -0.69 -6.31
N GLN A 252 14.70 -1.03 -5.04
CA GLN A 252 15.20 -2.20 -4.33
C GLN A 252 16.73 -2.20 -4.13
N HIS A 253 17.50 -1.97 -5.17
CA HIS A 253 18.95 -1.85 -5.16
C HIS A 253 19.43 -0.91 -6.26
N ILE A 254 20.75 -0.69 -6.38
CA ILE A 254 21.34 0.13 -7.43
C ILE A 254 22.55 -0.52 -8.10
N SER A 255 23.24 -1.46 -7.46
CA SER A 255 24.30 -2.24 -8.10
C SER A 255 23.72 -3.05 -9.26
N ASP A 256 24.27 -2.92 -10.45
CA ASP A 256 23.80 -3.65 -11.64
C ASP A 256 23.89 -5.16 -11.46
N ALA A 257 24.91 -5.66 -10.73
CA ALA A 257 25.03 -7.06 -10.39
C ALA A 257 23.86 -7.55 -9.51
N GLN A 258 23.49 -6.78 -8.50
CA GLN A 258 22.37 -7.11 -7.62
C GLN A 258 21.03 -6.98 -8.35
N LEU A 259 20.83 -5.93 -9.13
CA LEU A 259 19.61 -5.75 -9.95
C LEU A 259 19.39 -6.91 -10.91
N ALA A 260 20.47 -7.36 -11.59
CA ALA A 260 20.40 -8.51 -12.48
C ALA A 260 20.06 -9.81 -11.73
N SER A 261 20.70 -10.05 -10.57
CA SER A 261 20.43 -11.22 -9.71
C SER A 261 19.02 -11.20 -9.13
N MET A 262 18.49 -10.03 -8.80
CA MET A 262 17.11 -9.83 -8.37
C MET A 262 16.08 -9.93 -9.50
N HIS A 263 16.50 -10.15 -10.74
CA HIS A 263 15.67 -10.08 -11.94
C HIS A 263 14.94 -8.74 -12.12
N ARG A 264 15.52 -7.66 -11.63
CA ARG A 264 15.03 -6.30 -11.91
C ARG A 264 15.34 -5.95 -13.36
N ARG A 265 14.41 -5.28 -14.02
CA ARG A 265 14.48 -4.98 -15.46
C ARG A 265 14.98 -3.57 -15.74
N HIS A 266 15.88 -3.07 -14.91
CA HIS A 266 16.52 -1.78 -15.08
C HIS A 266 17.96 -1.82 -14.54
N THR A 267 18.76 -0.92 -15.03
CA THR A 267 20.15 -0.70 -14.63
C THR A 267 20.25 0.55 -13.74
N LYS A 268 21.41 0.74 -13.11
CA LYS A 268 21.74 1.99 -12.40
C LYS A 268 21.57 3.22 -13.30
N ALA A 269 22.09 3.16 -14.53
CA ALA A 269 22.02 4.28 -15.47
C ALA A 269 20.56 4.64 -15.79
N GLU A 270 19.72 3.65 -16.07
CA GLU A 270 18.28 3.86 -16.33
C GLU A 270 17.53 4.39 -15.11
N ALA A 271 17.87 3.93 -13.90
CA ALA A 271 17.30 4.45 -12.66
C ALA A 271 17.64 5.93 -12.45
N MET A 272 18.90 6.30 -12.62
CA MET A 272 19.36 7.70 -12.50
C MET A 272 18.76 8.61 -13.56
N GLU A 273 18.64 8.12 -14.81
CA GLU A 273 17.95 8.84 -15.88
C GLU A 273 16.48 9.10 -15.56
N LEU A 274 15.76 8.06 -15.09
CA LEU A 274 14.35 8.20 -14.70
C LEU A 274 14.18 9.21 -13.57
N ILE A 275 15.01 9.16 -12.54
CA ILE A 275 14.98 10.13 -11.43
C ILE A 275 15.22 11.55 -11.95
N GLY A 276 16.16 11.72 -12.86
CA GLY A 276 16.45 13.01 -13.50
C GLY A 276 15.25 13.55 -14.28
N ARG A 277 14.59 12.71 -15.09
CA ARG A 277 13.38 13.08 -15.84
C ARG A 277 12.23 13.46 -14.90
N LEU A 278 11.99 12.66 -13.87
CA LEU A 278 10.93 12.91 -12.87
C LEU A 278 11.14 14.26 -12.17
N ARG A 279 12.32 14.50 -11.64
CA ARG A 279 12.64 15.75 -10.92
C ARG A 279 12.73 16.96 -11.85
N GLY A 280 13.15 16.77 -13.10
CA GLY A 280 13.17 17.82 -14.09
C GLY A 280 11.76 18.30 -14.50
N ALA A 281 10.81 17.37 -14.63
CA ALA A 281 9.43 17.68 -14.98
C ALA A 281 8.58 18.10 -13.76
N ILE A 282 8.90 17.62 -12.56
CA ILE A 282 8.15 17.85 -11.33
C ILE A 282 9.12 18.30 -10.23
N PRO A 283 9.46 19.59 -10.13
CA PRO A 283 10.54 20.10 -9.26
C PRO A 283 10.35 19.80 -7.77
N ASP A 284 9.10 19.80 -7.28
CA ASP A 284 8.77 19.54 -5.88
C ASP A 284 8.32 18.08 -5.62
N LEU A 285 8.68 17.15 -6.50
CA LEU A 285 8.29 15.76 -6.37
C LEU A 285 8.91 15.11 -5.12
N ALA A 286 8.06 14.57 -4.25
CA ALA A 286 8.46 13.67 -3.21
C ALA A 286 8.61 12.25 -3.79
N LEU A 287 9.84 11.78 -3.92
CA LEU A 287 10.17 10.42 -4.30
C LEU A 287 10.22 9.54 -3.05
N ARG A 288 9.37 8.51 -3.03
CA ARG A 288 9.42 7.43 -2.06
C ARG A 288 10.03 6.20 -2.71
N THR A 289 10.95 5.55 -2.01
CA THR A 289 11.53 4.28 -2.47
C THR A 289 11.56 3.24 -1.38
N THR A 290 11.72 2.00 -1.80
CA THR A 290 12.01 0.86 -0.94
C THR A 290 13.28 0.21 -1.41
N LEU A 291 14.18 -0.12 -0.48
CA LEU A 291 15.43 -0.80 -0.72
C LEU A 291 15.46 -2.15 0.00
N LEU A 292 16.18 -3.09 -0.56
CA LEU A 292 16.40 -4.43 -0.03
C LEU A 292 17.89 -4.65 0.14
N VAL A 293 18.33 -4.94 1.36
CA VAL A 293 19.74 -5.18 1.70
C VAL A 293 19.97 -6.62 2.13
N GLY A 294 21.19 -7.10 1.95
CA GLY A 294 21.54 -8.45 2.31
C GLY A 294 20.95 -9.53 1.42
N TYR A 295 20.58 -9.18 0.20
CA TYR A 295 20.16 -10.16 -0.80
C TYR A 295 21.31 -11.13 -1.11
N PRO A 296 21.07 -12.41 -1.43
CA PRO A 296 22.12 -13.38 -1.70
C PRO A 296 23.18 -12.87 -2.65
N GLY A 297 24.44 -12.97 -2.24
CA GLY A 297 25.60 -12.50 -3.00
C GLY A 297 25.89 -11.01 -2.92
N GLU A 298 25.14 -10.21 -2.17
CA GLU A 298 25.44 -8.79 -1.97
C GLU A 298 26.79 -8.62 -1.27
N THR A 299 27.71 -7.97 -1.94
CA THR A 299 29.04 -7.65 -1.41
C THR A 299 29.05 -6.32 -0.65
N GLU A 300 30.13 -6.05 0.09
CA GLU A 300 30.28 -4.75 0.73
C GLU A 300 30.39 -3.63 -0.31
N ALA A 301 31.00 -3.88 -1.46
CA ALA A 301 31.07 -2.91 -2.56
C ALA A 301 29.68 -2.59 -3.13
N ASP A 302 28.82 -3.58 -3.30
CA ASP A 302 27.42 -3.38 -3.73
C ASP A 302 26.65 -2.54 -2.72
N PHE A 303 26.84 -2.80 -1.44
CA PHE A 303 26.20 -2.05 -0.39
C PHE A 303 26.70 -0.60 -0.29
N GLU A 304 28.01 -0.36 -0.39
CA GLU A 304 28.55 1.00 -0.41
C GLU A 304 28.07 1.80 -1.64
N GLU A 305 27.88 1.15 -2.78
CA GLU A 305 27.27 1.75 -3.96
C GLU A 305 25.80 2.14 -3.71
N LEU A 306 25.05 1.29 -3.01
CA LEU A 306 23.67 1.58 -2.60
C LEU A 306 23.60 2.75 -1.63
N LEU A 307 24.50 2.80 -0.64
CA LEU A 307 24.58 3.90 0.31
C LEU A 307 24.96 5.23 -0.37
N ALA A 308 25.88 5.19 -1.35
CA ALA A 308 26.23 6.35 -2.17
C ALA A 308 25.03 6.84 -3.00
N PHE A 309 24.24 5.93 -3.56
CA PHE A 309 23.02 6.25 -4.28
C PHE A 309 21.99 6.98 -3.40
N VAL A 310 21.76 6.51 -2.17
CA VAL A 310 20.86 7.18 -1.22
C VAL A 310 21.37 8.59 -0.90
N ARG A 311 22.67 8.74 -0.70
CA ARG A 311 23.30 10.05 -0.42
C ARG A 311 23.18 11.03 -1.59
N GLU A 312 23.29 10.54 -2.81
CA GLU A 312 23.22 11.35 -4.04
C GLU A 312 21.76 11.75 -4.34
N VAL A 313 20.86 10.78 -4.36
CA VAL A 313 19.44 11.01 -4.73
C VAL A 313 18.68 11.77 -3.66
N ARG A 314 18.97 11.54 -2.38
CA ARG A 314 18.31 12.21 -1.25
C ARG A 314 16.79 12.04 -1.31
N PHE A 315 16.32 10.81 -1.31
CA PHE A 315 14.89 10.49 -1.33
C PHE A 315 14.14 11.21 -0.20
N GLU A 316 12.97 11.74 -0.52
CA GLU A 316 12.09 12.38 0.46
C GLU A 316 11.52 11.36 1.45
N ARG A 317 11.26 10.14 0.97
CA ARG A 317 10.77 9.01 1.77
C ARG A 317 11.52 7.75 1.39
N LEU A 318 11.95 6.97 2.36
CA LEU A 318 12.67 5.73 2.13
C LEU A 318 12.36 4.69 3.20
N GLY A 319 12.05 3.49 2.78
CA GLY A 319 12.06 2.30 3.61
C GLY A 319 13.15 1.33 3.17
N VAL A 320 13.77 0.63 4.11
CA VAL A 320 14.75 -0.42 3.81
C VAL A 320 14.39 -1.67 4.58
N PHE A 321 14.51 -2.82 3.92
CA PHE A 321 14.24 -4.12 4.50
C PHE A 321 15.45 -5.03 4.35
N PRO A 322 15.83 -5.77 5.39
CA PRO A 322 16.71 -6.92 5.27
C PRO A 322 16.04 -7.98 4.40
N TYR A 323 16.82 -8.67 3.57
CA TYR A 323 16.31 -9.79 2.79
C TYR A 323 15.84 -10.91 3.73
N SER A 324 14.63 -11.37 3.47
CA SER A 324 14.05 -12.56 4.07
C SER A 324 13.75 -13.56 2.96
N GLU A 325 14.26 -14.78 3.11
CA GLU A 325 14.00 -15.85 2.15
C GLU A 325 12.53 -16.27 2.18
N GLU A 326 11.89 -16.24 1.01
CA GLU A 326 10.51 -16.63 0.83
C GLU A 326 10.42 -17.91 -0.02
N GLU A 327 9.85 -18.95 0.55
CA GLU A 327 9.66 -20.26 -0.08
C GLU A 327 8.97 -20.15 -1.45
N GLY A 328 9.44 -20.96 -2.41
CA GLY A 328 8.88 -21.00 -3.78
C GLY A 328 9.28 -19.81 -4.65
N THR A 329 10.04 -18.86 -4.14
CA THR A 329 10.62 -17.78 -4.96
C THR A 329 11.85 -18.28 -5.72
N TRP A 330 12.13 -17.67 -6.86
CA TRP A 330 13.31 -18.02 -7.63
C TRP A 330 14.60 -17.93 -6.82
N SER A 331 14.72 -16.90 -5.97
CA SER A 331 15.90 -16.72 -5.14
C SER A 331 16.09 -17.83 -4.12
N ALA A 332 15.01 -18.24 -3.46
CA ALA A 332 15.06 -19.33 -2.47
C ALA A 332 15.44 -20.69 -3.11
N GLU A 333 15.02 -20.90 -4.36
CA GLU A 333 15.30 -22.15 -5.06
C GLU A 333 16.69 -22.20 -5.74
N ASN A 334 17.23 -21.04 -6.13
CA ASN A 334 18.43 -20.97 -7.00
C ASN A 334 19.64 -20.33 -6.34
N LEU A 335 19.47 -19.59 -5.26
CA LEU A 335 20.55 -18.90 -4.57
C LEU A 335 20.68 -19.44 -3.14
N ARG A 336 21.89 -19.35 -2.62
CA ARG A 336 22.13 -19.58 -1.20
C ARG A 336 22.17 -18.24 -0.49
N ASP A 337 21.37 -18.07 0.54
CA ASP A 337 21.47 -16.92 1.43
C ASP A 337 22.79 -17.00 2.21
N ASN A 338 23.77 -16.23 1.76
CA ASN A 338 25.15 -16.23 2.26
C ASN A 338 25.52 -14.94 2.98
N VAL A 339 24.56 -14.02 3.18
CA VAL A 339 24.77 -12.79 3.94
C VAL A 339 24.27 -13.01 5.37
N PRO A 340 25.15 -12.95 6.39
CA PRO A 340 24.75 -13.14 7.78
C PRO A 340 23.68 -12.13 8.22
N GLU A 341 22.74 -12.55 9.07
CA GLU A 341 21.63 -11.71 9.52
C GLU A 341 22.09 -10.41 10.18
N GLU A 342 23.13 -10.48 11.02
CA GLU A 342 23.71 -9.27 11.63
C GLU A 342 24.31 -8.30 10.61
N VAL A 343 24.75 -8.78 9.44
CA VAL A 343 25.21 -7.91 8.35
C VAL A 343 24.03 -7.22 7.66
N LYS A 344 22.96 -7.97 7.41
CA LYS A 344 21.72 -7.40 6.83
C LYS A 344 21.15 -6.32 7.73
N GLN A 345 21.03 -6.56 9.03
CA GLN A 345 20.53 -5.58 10.00
C GLN A 345 21.42 -4.33 10.06
N ARG A 346 22.73 -4.50 10.17
CA ARG A 346 23.69 -3.39 10.18
C ARG A 346 23.60 -2.53 8.89
N ARG A 347 23.41 -3.17 7.73
CA ARG A 347 23.24 -2.46 6.46
C ARG A 347 21.94 -1.65 6.44
N ALA A 348 20.85 -2.23 6.90
CA ALA A 348 19.58 -1.53 7.03
C ALA A 348 19.69 -0.33 7.99
N GLU A 349 20.31 -0.51 9.15
CA GLU A 349 20.54 0.56 10.13
C GLU A 349 21.38 1.71 9.55
N ARG A 350 22.44 1.41 8.80
CA ARG A 350 23.29 2.43 8.15
C ARG A 350 22.50 3.26 7.12
N ILE A 351 21.63 2.63 6.33
CA ILE A 351 20.77 3.35 5.38
C ILE A 351 19.76 4.22 6.13
N MET A 352 19.12 3.69 7.17
CA MET A 352 18.15 4.46 7.95
C MET A 352 18.77 5.61 8.72
N ALA A 353 19.99 5.48 9.23
CA ALA A 353 20.72 6.58 9.85
C ALA A 353 20.99 7.71 8.84
N LEU A 354 21.44 7.38 7.62
CA LEU A 354 21.62 8.36 6.57
C LEU A 354 20.29 8.99 6.12
N GLN A 355 19.23 8.18 5.99
CA GLN A 355 17.91 8.68 5.61
C GLN A 355 17.32 9.61 6.67
N ASN A 356 17.58 9.37 7.95
CA ASN A 356 17.16 10.25 9.04
C ASN A 356 17.75 11.65 8.87
N GLU A 357 19.06 11.75 8.59
CA GLU A 357 19.73 13.03 8.31
C GLU A 357 19.14 13.71 7.07
N ILE A 358 18.91 12.96 5.99
CA ILE A 358 18.32 13.47 4.76
C ILE A 358 16.90 13.98 5.00
N SER A 359 16.10 13.23 5.74
CA SER A 359 14.71 13.60 6.05
C SER A 359 14.64 14.88 6.86
N LEU A 360 15.46 15.01 7.88
CA LEU A 360 15.54 16.24 8.69
C LEU A 360 15.93 17.44 7.84
N ASP A 361 16.93 17.31 6.98
CA ASP A 361 17.37 18.40 6.10
C ASP A 361 16.28 18.78 5.08
N ASN A 362 15.62 17.81 4.47
CA ASN A 362 14.49 18.05 3.57
C ASN A 362 13.34 18.76 4.30
N ASN A 363 13.02 18.36 5.53
CA ASN A 363 11.97 18.96 6.34
C ASN A 363 12.31 20.39 6.75
N ARG A 364 13.57 20.67 7.13
CA ARG A 364 14.04 22.02 7.46
C ARG A 364 13.87 23.01 6.30
N ARG A 365 14.02 22.57 5.06
CA ARG A 365 13.81 23.41 3.86
C ARG A 365 12.35 23.78 3.65
N ARG A 366 11.42 23.10 4.30
CA ARG A 366 9.99 23.38 4.23
C ARG A 366 9.54 24.43 5.25
N VAL A 367 10.33 24.70 6.28
CA VAL A 367 10.02 25.73 7.29
C VAL A 367 9.85 27.10 6.63
N GLY A 368 8.75 27.78 6.96
CA GLY A 368 8.32 29.04 6.37
C GLY A 368 7.46 28.91 5.10
N ARG A 369 7.32 27.70 4.53
CA ARG A 369 6.40 27.47 3.39
C ARG A 369 4.98 27.32 3.90
N THR A 370 4.03 27.78 3.09
CA THR A 370 2.60 27.49 3.27
C THR A 370 2.22 26.31 2.40
N GLU A 371 1.66 25.29 3.01
CA GLU A 371 1.29 24.05 2.35
C GLU A 371 -0.18 23.73 2.55
N ARG A 372 -0.80 23.15 1.53
CA ARG A 372 -2.15 22.63 1.62
C ARG A 372 -2.14 21.31 2.41
N VAL A 373 -2.92 21.23 3.48
CA VAL A 373 -2.94 20.12 4.43
C VAL A 373 -4.35 19.58 4.57
N ILE A 374 -4.50 18.25 4.49
CA ILE A 374 -5.73 17.54 4.86
C ILE A 374 -5.64 17.12 6.33
N ILE A 375 -6.71 17.33 7.09
CA ILE A 375 -6.76 16.91 8.50
C ILE A 375 -7.22 15.46 8.59
N ASP A 376 -6.38 14.61 9.15
CA ASP A 376 -6.69 13.18 9.34
C ASP A 376 -7.36 12.90 10.69
N SER A 377 -6.87 13.52 11.76
CA SER A 377 -7.38 13.27 13.12
C SER A 377 -7.08 14.41 14.09
N ARG A 378 -7.55 14.23 15.31
CA ARG A 378 -7.11 15.01 16.46
C ARG A 378 -6.57 14.06 17.52
N GLN A 379 -5.38 14.37 18.03
CA GLN A 379 -4.72 13.61 19.09
C GLN A 379 -4.33 14.59 20.21
N GLY A 380 -5.10 14.57 21.29
CA GLY A 380 -4.89 15.50 22.42
C GLY A 380 -5.00 16.96 21.99
N ASP A 381 -3.91 17.70 22.19
CA ASP A 381 -3.79 19.13 21.88
C ASP A 381 -3.32 19.41 20.45
N TRP A 382 -3.27 18.39 19.59
CA TRP A 382 -2.82 18.50 18.21
C TRP A 382 -3.88 18.02 17.23
N TYR A 383 -4.01 18.75 16.13
CA TYR A 383 -4.56 18.19 14.89
C TYR A 383 -3.43 17.55 14.10
N VAL A 384 -3.69 16.38 13.58
CA VAL A 384 -2.76 15.62 12.75
C VAL A 384 -3.24 15.73 11.31
N GLY A 385 -2.37 16.21 10.43
CA GLY A 385 -2.64 16.37 9.02
C GLY A 385 -1.51 15.85 8.14
N ARG A 386 -1.75 15.87 6.84
CA ARG A 386 -0.76 15.48 5.82
C ARG A 386 -0.75 16.49 4.69
N THR A 387 0.42 16.63 4.11
CA THR A 387 0.61 17.39 2.87
C THR A 387 0.45 16.48 1.64
N GLN A 388 0.47 17.03 0.45
CA GLN A 388 0.48 16.25 -0.78
C GLN A 388 1.70 15.32 -0.92
N TYR A 389 2.75 15.52 -0.12
CA TYR A 389 4.00 14.78 -0.15
C TYR A 389 4.03 13.56 0.80
N ASP A 390 2.90 13.26 1.45
CA ASP A 390 2.82 12.27 2.50
C ASP A 390 1.59 11.38 2.35
N SER A 391 1.82 10.06 2.26
CA SER A 391 0.76 9.07 2.25
C SER A 391 0.30 8.73 3.67
N PRO A 392 -1.00 8.47 3.88
CA PRO A 392 -1.48 8.07 5.20
C PRO A 392 -0.80 6.79 5.68
N GLU A 393 -0.58 6.71 6.99
CA GLU A 393 -0.10 5.52 7.72
C GLU A 393 1.37 5.14 7.49
N VAL A 394 2.01 5.62 6.42
CA VAL A 394 3.38 5.18 6.06
C VAL A 394 4.41 6.31 5.98
N ASP A 395 3.97 7.56 5.86
CA ASP A 395 4.86 8.71 5.75
C ASP A 395 4.68 9.66 6.96
N GLN A 396 5.28 10.83 6.88
CA GLN A 396 5.26 11.79 7.98
C GLN A 396 3.96 12.59 8.07
N GLU A 397 3.76 13.20 9.21
CA GLU A 397 2.60 14.02 9.54
C GLU A 397 2.99 15.49 9.74
N ILE A 398 2.01 16.38 9.69
CA ILE A 398 2.13 17.75 10.15
C ILE A 398 1.21 17.98 11.34
N LEU A 399 1.78 18.45 12.45
CA LEU A 399 1.08 18.67 13.71
C LEU A 399 0.73 20.14 13.85
N ILE A 400 -0.55 20.43 14.10
CA ILE A 400 -1.11 21.78 14.22
C ILE A 400 -1.72 21.93 15.61
N PRO A 401 -1.36 22.96 16.41
CA PRO A 401 -1.95 23.16 17.74
C PRO A 401 -3.47 23.30 17.68
N ALA A 402 -4.17 22.58 18.56
CA ALA A 402 -5.65 22.58 18.61
C ALA A 402 -6.24 23.79 19.34
N SER A 403 -5.41 24.67 19.91
CA SER A 403 -5.83 25.77 20.77
C SER A 403 -6.44 26.98 20.06
N GLU A 404 -6.15 27.15 18.76
CA GLU A 404 -6.47 28.41 18.09
C GLU A 404 -7.77 28.37 17.27
N ARG A 405 -8.08 27.25 16.66
CA ARG A 405 -9.23 27.11 15.77
C ARG A 405 -9.72 25.65 15.69
N ARG A 406 -11.04 25.46 15.61
CA ARG A 406 -11.60 24.16 15.35
C ARG A 406 -11.39 23.78 13.87
N LEU A 407 -10.59 22.73 13.62
CA LEU A 407 -10.41 22.12 12.31
C LEU A 407 -11.30 20.89 12.17
N LEU A 408 -11.74 20.64 10.94
CA LEU A 408 -12.62 19.51 10.63
C LEU A 408 -11.83 18.41 9.91
N ARG A 409 -12.00 17.17 10.37
CA ARG A 409 -11.43 16.00 9.74
C ARG A 409 -11.85 15.89 8.27
N GLY A 410 -10.93 15.54 7.40
CA GLY A 410 -11.14 15.43 5.96
C GLY A 410 -11.27 16.76 5.23
N ARG A 411 -11.04 17.89 5.88
CA ARG A 411 -11.01 19.21 5.26
C ARG A 411 -9.58 19.66 5.03
N PHE A 412 -9.42 20.49 3.99
CA PHE A 412 -8.14 21.09 3.62
C PHE A 412 -7.99 22.48 4.24
N TYR A 413 -6.78 22.77 4.66
CA TYR A 413 -6.39 24.08 5.21
C TYR A 413 -4.99 24.44 4.70
N ASP A 414 -4.77 25.74 4.51
CA ASP A 414 -3.44 26.25 4.26
C ASP A 414 -2.70 26.41 5.59
N VAL A 415 -1.53 25.78 5.70
CA VAL A 415 -0.75 25.68 6.93
C VAL A 415 0.66 26.16 6.65
N THR A 416 1.15 27.12 7.46
CA THR A 416 2.53 27.55 7.41
C THR A 416 3.36 26.62 8.30
N VAL A 417 4.39 26.01 7.72
CA VAL A 417 5.31 25.14 8.46
C VAL A 417 6.19 26.01 9.37
N THR A 418 6.17 25.78 10.68
CA THR A 418 6.88 26.57 11.68
C THR A 418 8.15 25.92 12.19
N SER A 419 8.17 24.58 12.26
CA SER A 419 9.36 23.82 12.65
C SER A 419 9.34 22.42 12.04
N ALA A 420 10.45 21.74 12.12
CA ALA A 420 10.67 20.42 11.54
C ALA A 420 11.38 19.49 12.51
N ALA A 421 10.94 18.25 12.54
CA ALA A 421 11.62 17.11 13.14
C ALA A 421 12.10 16.15 12.04
N ASP A 422 12.69 15.02 12.42
CA ASP A 422 13.26 14.04 11.49
C ASP A 422 12.21 13.47 10.53
N TYR A 423 11.00 13.19 11.06
CA TYR A 423 9.91 12.57 10.33
C TYR A 423 8.58 13.33 10.42
N ASP A 424 8.52 14.46 11.17
CA ASP A 424 7.31 15.25 11.32
C ASP A 424 7.56 16.73 11.10
N LEU A 425 6.50 17.41 10.73
CA LEU A 425 6.45 18.86 10.64
C LEU A 425 5.51 19.42 11.71
N TYR A 426 5.75 20.67 12.09
CA TYR A 426 4.85 21.46 12.92
C TYR A 426 4.41 22.68 12.13
N GLY A 427 3.16 23.08 12.28
CA GLY A 427 2.65 24.21 11.55
C GLY A 427 1.50 24.90 12.23
N GLU A 428 1.14 26.05 11.69
CA GLU A 428 0.02 26.88 12.13
C GLU A 428 -0.85 27.22 10.93
N ILE A 429 -2.15 27.46 11.16
CA ILE A 429 -3.05 27.89 10.09
C ILE A 429 -2.53 29.21 9.53
N ALA A 430 -2.36 29.28 8.20
CA ALA A 430 -1.88 30.47 7.53
C ALA A 430 -2.81 31.65 7.79
N ALA A 431 -2.23 32.80 8.10
CA ALA A 431 -2.99 34.06 8.18
C ALA A 431 -3.59 34.36 6.78
N LYS A 432 -4.86 34.76 6.78
CA LYS A 432 -5.54 35.19 5.54
C LYS A 432 -4.97 36.49 5.03
#